data_793315c7b80a412fcfac4b1120b4b0aa
#
_entry.id   793315c7b80a412fcfac4b1120b4b0aa
#
_cell.length_a   1.000
_cell.length_b   1.000
_cell.length_c   1.000
_cell.angle_alpha   90.00
_cell.angle_beta   90.00
_cell.angle_gamma   90.00
#
_symmetry.space_group_name_H-M   'P 1'
#
loop_
_entity.id
_entity.type
_entity.pdbx_description
1 polymer ?
#
loop_
_entity_poly.entity_id
_entity_poly.type
_entity_poly.pdbx_seq_one_letter_code
_entity_poly.pdbx_strand_id
1 'polypeptide(L)'
;MADVNPGTSEHEQAFFPNVKQFARIWRVMLIADFADSFGPYALDAAQGVNPTFNSVEDVYVFMLTELKEAAAGINTSVEPTETEAKGDPAFGYNAAKWVKLAHSLRLRYAMRLSEVSTSKIDVKAEFADAASKSLLTSADDFFSFPEAGGWSCYEGVMNRPWNDQCISSTMCNLLTGLGDIPVTSYRPD
;
A
#
# COMPACT_ATOMS: atom_id res chain seq x y z
N MET A 1 -18.09 -4.50 -1.13
CA MET A 1 -17.33 -5.72 -0.79
C MET A 1 -18.33 -6.80 -0.42
N ALA A 2 -18.17 -8.01 -0.96
CA ALA A 2 -18.99 -9.14 -0.51
C ALA A 2 -18.75 -9.35 1.00
N ASP A 3 -19.81 -9.70 1.72
CA ASP A 3 -19.66 -10.03 3.12
C ASP A 3 -18.82 -11.31 3.24
N VAL A 4 -17.80 -11.24 4.07
CA VAL A 4 -16.99 -12.41 4.40
C VAL A 4 -17.87 -13.35 5.21
N ASN A 5 -17.93 -14.62 4.80
CA ASN A 5 -18.62 -15.64 5.59
C ASN A 5 -18.06 -15.59 7.04
N PRO A 6 -18.89 -15.44 8.06
CA PRO A 6 -18.42 -15.27 9.44
C PRO A 6 -17.68 -16.48 10.01
N GLY A 7 -17.61 -17.59 9.26
CA GLY A 7 -16.98 -18.81 9.73
C GLY A 7 -17.89 -19.65 10.64
N THR A 8 -17.44 -20.83 10.98
CA THR A 8 -18.19 -21.80 11.81
C THR A 8 -17.63 -21.92 13.23
N SER A 9 -16.36 -21.61 13.44
CA SER A 9 -15.70 -21.61 14.75
C SER A 9 -15.65 -20.23 15.37
N GLU A 10 -15.52 -20.14 16.67
CA GLU A 10 -15.33 -18.88 17.41
C GLU A 10 -14.08 -18.13 16.92
N HIS A 11 -13.01 -18.87 16.62
CA HIS A 11 -11.79 -18.30 16.07
C HIS A 11 -12.03 -17.69 14.69
N GLU A 12 -12.68 -18.41 13.78
CA GLU A 12 -12.99 -17.90 12.44
C GLU A 12 -13.87 -16.66 12.48
N GLN A 13 -14.85 -16.62 13.38
CA GLN A 13 -15.72 -15.45 13.59
C GLN A 13 -14.94 -14.23 14.07
N ALA A 14 -13.85 -14.41 14.81
CA ALA A 14 -12.96 -13.33 15.23
C ALA A 14 -11.93 -12.96 14.17
N PHE A 15 -11.40 -13.93 13.42
CA PHE A 15 -10.31 -13.76 12.46
C PHE A 15 -10.76 -13.18 11.11
N PHE A 16 -11.85 -13.67 10.53
CA PHE A 16 -12.29 -13.23 9.20
C PHE A 16 -12.65 -11.74 9.09
N PRO A 17 -13.18 -11.07 10.13
CA PRO A 17 -13.29 -9.62 10.11
C PRO A 17 -11.96 -8.90 9.89
N ASN A 18 -10.85 -9.39 10.45
CA ASN A 18 -9.52 -8.85 10.20
C ASN A 18 -9.10 -9.03 8.74
N VAL A 19 -9.32 -10.21 8.15
CA VAL A 19 -9.01 -10.48 6.73
C VAL A 19 -9.74 -9.49 5.81
N LYS A 20 -10.99 -9.15 6.13
CA LYS A 20 -11.73 -8.10 5.42
C LYS A 20 -11.01 -6.74 5.48
N GLN A 21 -10.46 -6.36 6.63
CA GLN A 21 -9.73 -5.11 6.78
C GLN A 21 -8.40 -5.14 6.01
N PHE A 22 -7.68 -6.27 6.04
CA PHE A 22 -6.44 -6.44 5.26
C PHE A 22 -6.72 -6.29 3.76
N ALA A 23 -7.79 -6.88 3.27
CA ALA A 23 -8.23 -6.73 1.87
C ALA A 23 -8.60 -5.28 1.52
N ARG A 24 -9.19 -4.50 2.45
CA ARG A 24 -9.46 -3.07 2.28
C ARG A 24 -8.16 -2.29 2.12
N ILE A 25 -7.16 -2.54 2.97
CA ILE A 25 -5.85 -1.89 2.89
C ILE A 25 -5.17 -2.22 1.57
N TRP A 26 -5.16 -3.49 1.18
CA TRP A 26 -4.62 -3.94 -0.10
C TRP A 26 -5.29 -3.28 -1.30
N ARG A 27 -6.62 -3.22 -1.30
CA ARG A 27 -7.39 -2.54 -2.33
C ARG A 27 -6.97 -1.08 -2.49
N VAL A 28 -6.73 -0.37 -1.39
CA VAL A 28 -6.27 1.03 -1.45
C VAL A 28 -4.90 1.13 -2.11
N MET A 29 -3.97 0.21 -1.86
CA MET A 29 -2.67 0.22 -2.54
C MET A 29 -2.81 0.10 -4.05
N LEU A 30 -3.67 -0.82 -4.52
CA LEU A 30 -3.93 -0.98 -5.96
C LEU A 30 -4.61 0.24 -6.58
N ILE A 31 -5.56 0.85 -5.86
CA ILE A 31 -6.22 2.08 -6.31
C ILE A 31 -5.22 3.24 -6.39
N ALA A 32 -4.31 3.34 -5.43
CA ALA A 32 -3.27 4.38 -5.44
C ALA A 32 -2.35 4.25 -6.65
N ASP A 33 -1.86 3.05 -6.94
CA ASP A 33 -1.00 2.79 -8.09
C ASP A 33 -1.71 3.13 -9.41
N PHE A 34 -2.99 2.79 -9.50
CA PHE A 34 -3.80 3.14 -10.66
C PHE A 34 -4.02 4.65 -10.78
N ALA A 35 -4.44 5.31 -9.69
CA ALA A 35 -4.74 6.74 -9.71
C ALA A 35 -3.49 7.59 -9.98
N ASP A 36 -2.34 7.19 -9.44
CA ASP A 36 -1.06 7.85 -9.68
C ASP A 36 -0.58 7.71 -11.13
N SER A 37 -0.94 6.60 -11.80
CA SER A 37 -0.51 6.31 -13.17
C SER A 37 -1.50 6.83 -14.22
N PHE A 38 -2.80 6.74 -13.95
CA PHE A 38 -3.86 6.97 -14.96
C PHE A 38 -4.84 8.09 -14.58
N GLY A 39 -4.83 8.58 -13.34
CA GLY A 39 -5.70 9.66 -12.88
C GLY A 39 -7.05 9.18 -12.34
N PRO A 40 -8.18 9.73 -12.82
CA PRO A 40 -9.52 9.41 -12.30
C PRO A 40 -9.83 7.92 -12.25
N TYR A 41 -10.49 7.47 -11.18
CA TYR A 41 -10.80 6.07 -10.94
C TYR A 41 -12.28 5.88 -10.60
N ALA A 42 -12.88 4.82 -11.11
CA ALA A 42 -14.27 4.49 -10.80
C ALA A 42 -14.36 3.63 -9.52
N LEU A 43 -14.56 4.27 -8.38
CA LEU A 43 -14.61 3.60 -7.07
C LEU A 43 -15.74 2.57 -6.97
N ASP A 44 -16.83 2.81 -7.69
CA ASP A 44 -18.05 1.96 -7.70
C ASP A 44 -18.12 1.04 -8.93
N ALA A 45 -17.03 0.85 -9.66
CA ALA A 45 -17.00 0.07 -10.90
C ALA A 45 -17.56 -1.35 -10.75
N ALA A 46 -17.40 -1.95 -9.57
CA ALA A 46 -17.91 -3.29 -9.27
C ALA A 46 -19.43 -3.37 -9.06
N GLN A 47 -20.10 -2.22 -8.97
CA GLN A 47 -21.53 -2.15 -8.59
C GLN A 47 -22.47 -1.77 -9.74
N GLY A 48 -21.94 -1.47 -10.94
CA GLY A 48 -22.77 -0.98 -12.02
C GLY A 48 -22.25 -1.27 -13.43
N VAL A 49 -23.16 -1.13 -14.41
CA VAL A 49 -22.87 -1.36 -15.83
C VAL A 49 -22.16 -0.16 -16.48
N ASN A 50 -22.34 1.04 -15.94
CA ASN A 50 -21.73 2.28 -16.40
C ASN A 50 -21.18 3.05 -15.19
N PRO A 51 -19.97 2.70 -14.70
CA PRO A 51 -19.40 3.35 -13.55
C PRO A 51 -19.04 4.81 -13.86
N THR A 52 -19.30 5.70 -12.90
CA THR A 52 -18.86 7.09 -12.99
C THR A 52 -17.44 7.20 -12.46
N PHE A 53 -16.56 7.90 -13.18
CA PHE A 53 -15.22 8.18 -12.72
C PHE A 53 -15.21 9.26 -11.62
N ASN A 54 -14.58 8.94 -10.52
CA ASN A 54 -14.32 9.89 -9.44
C ASN A 54 -13.07 10.71 -9.77
N SER A 55 -13.05 11.96 -9.36
CA SER A 55 -11.85 12.80 -9.49
C SER A 55 -10.69 12.22 -8.68
N VAL A 56 -9.45 12.57 -9.04
CA VAL A 56 -8.27 12.17 -8.26
C VAL A 56 -8.38 12.64 -6.80
N GLU A 57 -8.94 13.84 -6.58
CA GLU A 57 -9.19 14.35 -5.24
C GLU A 57 -10.13 13.42 -4.45
N ASP A 58 -11.26 13.02 -5.04
CA ASP A 58 -12.21 12.10 -4.40
C ASP A 58 -11.58 10.73 -4.10
N VAL A 59 -10.74 10.25 -5.02
CA VAL A 59 -10.01 8.99 -4.83
C VAL A 59 -9.07 9.08 -3.63
N TYR A 60 -8.32 10.16 -3.48
CA TYR A 60 -7.41 10.34 -2.35
C TYR A 60 -8.17 10.50 -1.02
N VAL A 61 -9.27 11.24 -1.02
CA VAL A 61 -10.15 11.33 0.17
C VAL A 61 -10.67 9.95 0.57
N PHE A 62 -11.14 9.17 -0.42
CA PHE A 62 -11.55 7.78 -0.19
C PHE A 62 -10.42 6.93 0.38
N MET A 63 -9.22 6.98 -0.21
CA MET A 63 -8.07 6.17 0.22
C MET A 63 -7.70 6.46 1.68
N LEU A 64 -7.61 7.73 2.07
CA LEU A 64 -7.27 8.13 3.44
C LEU A 64 -8.34 7.69 4.45
N THR A 65 -9.62 7.86 4.10
CA THR A 65 -10.75 7.44 4.93
C THR A 65 -10.77 5.93 5.09
N GLU A 66 -10.65 5.19 3.98
CA GLU A 66 -10.69 3.73 3.95
C GLU A 66 -9.56 3.10 4.78
N LEU A 67 -8.34 3.64 4.68
CA LEU A 67 -7.20 3.18 5.49
C LEU A 67 -7.41 3.45 6.98
N LYS A 68 -7.96 4.61 7.33
CA LYS A 68 -8.25 4.98 8.72
C LYS A 68 -9.27 4.03 9.34
N GLU A 69 -10.37 3.79 8.64
CA GLU A 69 -11.41 2.89 9.08
C GLU A 69 -10.94 1.43 9.14
N ALA A 70 -10.21 0.98 8.11
CA ALA A 70 -9.68 -0.37 8.09
C ALA A 70 -8.73 -0.62 9.26
N ALA A 71 -7.81 0.31 9.54
CA ALA A 71 -6.90 0.20 10.68
C ALA A 71 -7.66 0.15 12.02
N ALA A 72 -8.71 0.96 12.18
CA ALA A 72 -9.54 0.97 13.40
C ALA A 72 -10.39 -0.30 13.54
N GLY A 73 -10.73 -0.95 12.43
CA GLY A 73 -11.53 -2.18 12.42
C GLY A 73 -10.74 -3.47 12.65
N ILE A 74 -9.40 -3.40 12.73
CA ILE A 74 -8.55 -4.58 12.98
C ILE A 74 -8.48 -4.87 14.48
N ASN A 75 -8.83 -6.10 14.85
CA ASN A 75 -8.62 -6.62 16.20
C ASN A 75 -7.21 -7.24 16.31
N THR A 76 -6.29 -6.53 16.95
CA THR A 76 -4.89 -6.96 17.10
C THR A 76 -4.67 -8.04 18.13
N SER A 77 -5.72 -8.47 18.87
CA SER A 77 -5.64 -9.57 19.82
C SER A 77 -5.91 -10.94 19.19
N VAL A 78 -6.30 -10.96 17.93
CA VAL A 78 -6.59 -12.20 17.20
C VAL A 78 -5.37 -12.58 16.37
N GLU A 79 -4.74 -13.68 16.75
CA GLU A 79 -3.59 -14.23 16.04
C GLU A 79 -4.04 -15.27 15.00
N PRO A 80 -3.44 -15.32 13.82
CA PRO A 80 -3.71 -16.37 12.83
C PRO A 80 -3.18 -17.72 13.30
N THR A 81 -3.81 -18.80 12.90
CA THR A 81 -3.23 -20.13 12.99
C THR A 81 -2.05 -20.27 12.01
N GLU A 82 -1.20 -21.27 12.22
CA GLU A 82 -0.07 -21.54 11.31
C GLU A 82 -0.51 -21.78 9.85
N THR A 83 -1.68 -22.39 9.66
CA THR A 83 -2.23 -22.62 8.32
C THR A 83 -2.75 -21.35 7.70
N GLU A 84 -3.46 -20.52 8.45
CA GLU A 84 -3.96 -19.23 7.99
C GLU A 84 -2.82 -18.29 7.63
N ALA A 85 -1.77 -18.23 8.45
CA ALA A 85 -0.60 -17.38 8.20
C ALA A 85 0.04 -17.61 6.82
N LYS A 86 -0.02 -18.82 6.29
CA LYS A 86 0.47 -19.15 4.93
C LYS A 86 -0.33 -18.49 3.81
N GLY A 87 -1.55 -18.01 4.11
CA GLY A 87 -2.41 -17.32 3.15
C GLY A 87 -2.01 -15.87 2.90
N ASP A 88 -1.21 -15.27 3.77
CA ASP A 88 -0.65 -13.93 3.61
C ASP A 88 0.88 -13.97 3.51
N PRO A 89 1.43 -13.96 2.30
CA PRO A 89 2.88 -14.03 2.11
C PRO A 89 3.62 -12.76 2.55
N ALA A 90 2.92 -11.65 2.80
CA ALA A 90 3.53 -10.39 3.20
C ALA A 90 3.84 -10.34 4.70
N PHE A 91 2.84 -10.59 5.53
CA PHE A 91 2.93 -10.44 6.98
C PHE A 91 2.43 -11.66 7.75
N GLY A 92 2.00 -12.73 7.06
CA GLY A 92 1.40 -13.89 7.72
C GLY A 92 0.12 -13.54 8.49
N TYR A 93 -0.66 -12.59 8.01
CA TYR A 93 -1.84 -12.03 8.69
C TYR A 93 -1.54 -11.44 10.08
N ASN A 94 -0.32 -10.99 10.34
CA ASN A 94 0.00 -10.27 11.57
C ASN A 94 -0.77 -8.94 11.64
N ALA A 95 -1.78 -8.88 12.48
CA ALA A 95 -2.70 -7.76 12.60
C ALA A 95 -1.98 -6.44 12.94
N ALA A 96 -0.99 -6.47 13.83
CA ALA A 96 -0.23 -5.29 14.22
C ALA A 96 0.58 -4.71 13.05
N LYS A 97 1.17 -5.57 12.21
CA LYS A 97 1.91 -5.12 11.01
C LYS A 97 0.99 -4.53 9.96
N TRP A 98 -0.20 -5.08 9.76
CA TRP A 98 -1.20 -4.51 8.86
C TRP A 98 -1.71 -3.15 9.32
N VAL A 99 -1.90 -2.95 10.65
CA VAL A 99 -2.23 -1.63 11.21
C VAL A 99 -1.11 -0.62 10.96
N LYS A 100 0.15 -1.00 11.18
CA LYS A 100 1.31 -0.15 10.89
C LYS A 100 1.38 0.22 9.40
N LEU A 101 1.14 -0.75 8.51
CA LEU A 101 1.09 -0.51 7.06
C LEU A 101 0.02 0.51 6.71
N ALA A 102 -1.21 0.35 7.22
CA ALA A 102 -2.30 1.29 6.96
C ALA A 102 -1.95 2.72 7.37
N HIS A 103 -1.37 2.91 8.56
CA HIS A 103 -0.96 4.23 9.02
C HIS A 103 0.22 4.79 8.23
N SER A 104 1.17 3.96 7.82
CA SER A 104 2.30 4.38 6.98
C SER A 104 1.83 4.81 5.58
N LEU A 105 0.86 4.11 5.01
CA LEU A 105 0.23 4.49 3.75
C LEU A 105 -0.55 5.81 3.88
N ARG A 106 -1.32 6.00 4.98
CA ARG A 106 -2.00 7.26 5.26
C ARG A 106 -1.02 8.42 5.31
N LEU A 107 0.09 8.25 6.04
CA LEU A 107 1.13 9.27 6.13
C LEU A 107 1.71 9.61 4.76
N ARG A 108 2.03 8.59 3.96
CA ARG A 108 2.57 8.73 2.60
C ARG A 108 1.59 9.48 1.69
N TYR A 109 0.30 9.11 1.71
CA TYR A 109 -0.70 9.73 0.84
C TYR A 109 -1.06 11.15 1.30
N ALA A 110 -1.11 11.42 2.61
CA ALA A 110 -1.26 12.77 3.11
C ALA A 110 -0.07 13.67 2.71
N MET A 111 1.17 13.16 2.75
CA MET A 111 2.35 13.89 2.29
C MET A 111 2.26 14.25 0.80
N ARG A 112 1.73 13.37 -0.06
CA ARG A 112 1.53 13.68 -1.49
C ARG A 112 0.56 14.82 -1.73
N LEU A 113 -0.35 15.07 -0.79
CA LEU A 113 -1.32 16.16 -0.86
C LEU A 113 -0.80 17.48 -0.25
N SER A 114 0.44 17.54 0.25
CA SER A 114 0.98 18.70 0.98
C SER A 114 0.89 20.02 0.21
N GLU A 115 1.03 19.97 -1.11
CA GLU A 115 0.98 21.12 -2.00
C GLU A 115 -0.37 21.28 -2.74
N VAL A 116 -1.33 20.41 -2.43
CA VAL A 116 -2.65 20.44 -3.07
C VAL A 116 -3.65 21.15 -2.18
N SER A 117 -4.30 22.19 -2.73
CA SER A 117 -5.42 22.85 -2.04
C SER A 117 -6.68 22.01 -2.23
N THR A 118 -7.18 21.48 -1.14
CA THR A 118 -8.45 20.74 -1.08
C THR A 118 -9.30 21.21 0.09
N SER A 119 -10.60 21.30 -0.12
CA SER A 119 -11.57 21.60 0.95
C SER A 119 -12.21 20.34 1.54
N LYS A 120 -11.94 19.18 0.95
CA LYS A 120 -12.60 17.92 1.33
C LYS A 120 -11.94 17.23 2.51
N ILE A 121 -10.66 17.54 2.78
CA ILE A 121 -9.91 16.95 3.87
C ILE A 121 -8.87 17.95 4.41
N ASP A 122 -8.71 18.00 5.73
CA ASP A 122 -7.59 18.71 6.35
C ASP A 122 -6.34 17.83 6.28
N VAL A 123 -5.52 18.08 5.25
CA VAL A 123 -4.30 17.32 4.96
C VAL A 123 -3.30 17.38 6.13
N LYS A 124 -3.18 18.54 6.81
CA LYS A 124 -2.26 18.70 7.94
C LYS A 124 -2.72 17.91 9.17
N ALA A 125 -4.02 17.95 9.46
CA ALA A 125 -4.59 17.16 10.54
C ALA A 125 -4.49 15.66 10.27
N GLU A 126 -4.76 15.23 9.03
CA GLU A 126 -4.63 13.81 8.63
C GLU A 126 -3.19 13.32 8.71
N PHE A 127 -2.22 14.14 8.26
CA PHE A 127 -0.79 13.84 8.41
C PHE A 127 -0.39 13.73 9.88
N ALA A 128 -0.78 14.69 10.73
CA ALA A 128 -0.44 14.70 12.14
C ALA A 128 -1.06 13.50 12.88
N ASP A 129 -2.31 13.15 12.56
CA ASP A 129 -2.96 11.95 13.12
C ASP A 129 -2.22 10.68 12.71
N ALA A 130 -1.92 10.51 11.43
CA ALA A 130 -1.21 9.34 10.95
C ALA A 130 0.22 9.24 11.54
N ALA A 131 0.94 10.35 11.64
CA ALA A 131 2.29 10.41 12.22
C ALA A 131 2.32 10.07 13.72
N SER A 132 1.21 10.27 14.43
CA SER A 132 1.08 9.92 15.85
C SER A 132 0.85 8.43 16.12
N LYS A 133 0.62 7.64 15.08
CA LYS A 133 0.32 6.20 15.18
C LYS A 133 1.58 5.35 15.04
N SER A 134 1.44 4.04 15.30
CA SER A 134 2.50 3.08 15.02
C SER A 134 2.71 2.95 13.50
N LEU A 135 3.94 3.14 13.06
CA LEU A 135 4.36 3.10 11.66
C LEU A 135 5.30 1.94 11.39
N LEU A 136 5.52 1.64 10.11
CA LEU A 136 6.59 0.73 9.67
C LEU A 136 7.92 1.47 9.80
N THR A 137 8.76 1.11 10.78
CA THR A 137 10.00 1.83 11.08
C THR A 137 11.24 0.94 11.14
N SER A 138 11.07 -0.37 11.08
CA SER A 138 12.17 -1.33 11.16
C SER A 138 12.25 -2.22 9.92
N ALA A 139 13.41 -2.85 9.71
CA ALA A 139 13.57 -3.86 8.66
C ALA A 139 12.62 -5.07 8.85
N ASP A 140 12.25 -5.39 10.09
CA ASP A 140 11.34 -6.50 10.39
C ASP A 140 9.88 -6.19 10.01
N ASP A 141 9.57 -4.92 9.80
CA ASP A 141 8.25 -4.46 9.36
C ASP A 141 8.14 -4.38 7.82
N PHE A 142 9.12 -4.89 7.08
CA PHE A 142 9.18 -4.75 5.63
C PHE A 142 8.00 -5.44 4.95
N PHE A 143 7.24 -4.66 4.17
CA PHE A 143 6.14 -5.20 3.36
C PHE A 143 6.70 -5.71 2.04
N SER A 144 6.85 -7.02 1.92
CA SER A 144 7.38 -7.64 0.71
C SER A 144 6.70 -8.97 0.43
N PHE A 145 6.64 -9.32 -0.84
CA PHE A 145 6.20 -10.63 -1.28
C PHE A 145 7.40 -11.44 -1.75
N PRO A 146 7.53 -12.70 -1.30
CA PRO A 146 8.47 -13.62 -1.92
C PRO A 146 8.01 -13.86 -3.37
N GLU A 147 8.94 -13.76 -4.29
CA GLU A 147 8.66 -14.09 -5.69
C GLU A 147 8.32 -15.58 -5.82
N ALA A 148 7.15 -15.87 -6.34
CA ALA A 148 6.74 -17.23 -6.61
C ALA A 148 7.17 -17.65 -8.02
N GLY A 149 7.84 -18.81 -8.12
CA GLY A 149 8.03 -19.50 -9.39
C GLY A 149 9.16 -19.02 -10.29
N GLY A 150 10.16 -18.32 -9.79
CA GLY A 150 11.38 -18.01 -10.54
C GLY A 150 11.19 -16.98 -11.68
N TRP A 151 10.09 -16.27 -11.68
CA TRP A 151 9.87 -15.13 -12.57
C TRP A 151 9.93 -13.84 -11.75
N SER A 152 11.09 -13.22 -11.75
CA SER A 152 11.25 -11.87 -11.26
C SER A 152 10.76 -10.90 -12.32
N CYS A 153 9.63 -10.26 -12.08
CA CYS A 153 9.14 -9.20 -12.95
C CYS A 153 10.17 -8.07 -13.06
N TYR A 154 10.91 -7.79 -11.98
CA TYR A 154 11.96 -6.79 -11.94
C TYR A 154 13.24 -7.24 -12.66
N GLU A 155 13.74 -8.43 -12.39
CA GLU A 155 14.91 -8.95 -13.08
C GLU A 155 14.68 -9.12 -14.57
N GLY A 156 13.51 -9.65 -14.95
CA GLY A 156 13.16 -9.79 -16.35
C GLY A 156 13.04 -8.49 -17.11
N VAL A 157 12.67 -7.39 -16.42
CA VAL A 157 12.54 -6.06 -17.02
C VAL A 157 13.85 -5.28 -16.96
N MET A 158 14.59 -5.34 -15.85
CA MET A 158 15.82 -4.57 -15.64
C MET A 158 17.05 -5.20 -16.29
N ASN A 159 17.07 -6.54 -16.46
CA ASN A 159 18.17 -7.28 -17.09
C ASN A 159 17.90 -7.66 -18.55
N ARG A 160 16.92 -7.03 -19.21
CA ARG A 160 16.73 -7.26 -20.63
C ARG A 160 17.94 -6.80 -21.44
N PRO A 161 18.39 -7.60 -22.43
CA PRO A 161 19.56 -7.26 -23.23
C PRO A 161 19.40 -5.96 -24.06
N TRP A 162 18.22 -5.37 -24.04
CA TRP A 162 17.93 -4.15 -24.82
C TRP A 162 18.21 -2.84 -24.06
N ASN A 163 18.59 -2.88 -22.80
CA ASN A 163 18.91 -1.70 -21.99
C ASN A 163 17.85 -0.57 -22.11
N ASP A 164 16.58 -0.95 -22.19
CA ASP A 164 15.48 -0.01 -22.42
C ASP A 164 15.04 0.73 -21.13
N GLN A 165 15.66 0.42 -19.99
CA GLN A 165 15.42 1.09 -18.73
C GLN A 165 16.70 1.63 -18.13
N CYS A 166 16.69 2.89 -17.78
CA CYS A 166 17.79 3.59 -17.13
C CYS A 166 17.31 4.33 -15.88
N ILE A 167 18.18 4.46 -14.89
CA ILE A 167 17.93 5.35 -13.75
C ILE A 167 17.83 6.79 -14.29
N SER A 168 16.79 7.53 -13.85
CA SER A 168 16.63 8.93 -14.27
C SER A 168 17.81 9.77 -13.80
N SER A 169 18.17 10.79 -14.60
CA SER A 169 19.23 11.74 -14.21
C SER A 169 18.93 12.45 -12.89
N THR A 170 17.66 12.73 -12.61
CA THR A 170 17.22 13.30 -11.32
C THR A 170 17.57 12.38 -10.16
N MET A 171 17.30 11.08 -10.27
CA MET A 171 17.63 10.11 -9.22
C MET A 171 19.15 9.97 -9.06
N CYS A 172 19.90 9.91 -10.18
CA CYS A 172 21.35 9.91 -10.13
C CYS A 172 21.90 11.13 -9.41
N ASN A 173 21.40 12.33 -9.74
CA ASN A 173 21.84 13.57 -9.13
C ASN A 173 21.50 13.65 -7.64
N LEU A 174 20.32 13.14 -7.23
CA LEU A 174 19.95 13.07 -5.83
C LEU A 174 20.88 12.11 -5.05
N LEU A 175 21.15 10.95 -5.59
CA LEU A 175 22.03 9.96 -4.97
C LEU A 175 23.47 10.47 -4.88
N THR A 176 23.99 11.17 -5.91
CA THR A 176 25.31 11.78 -5.91
C THR A 176 25.40 13.01 -5.03
N GLY A 177 24.34 13.83 -4.99
CA GLY A 177 24.28 15.06 -4.19
C GLY A 177 24.17 14.79 -2.67
N LEU A 178 23.75 13.60 -2.27
CA LEU A 178 23.77 13.14 -0.88
C LEU A 178 25.17 12.68 -0.40
N GLY A 179 26.19 12.78 -1.25
CA GLY A 179 27.58 13.00 -0.86
C GLY A 179 28.43 11.79 -0.57
N ASP A 180 27.92 10.55 -0.47
CA ASP A 180 28.74 9.42 -0.07
C ASP A 180 28.50 8.10 -0.83
N ILE A 181 27.70 8.12 -1.87
CA ILE A 181 27.57 6.95 -2.73
C ILE A 181 28.53 7.13 -3.90
N PRO A 182 29.65 6.40 -3.95
CA PRO A 182 30.50 6.45 -5.14
C PRO A 182 29.69 5.95 -6.31
N VAL A 183 29.27 6.88 -7.16
CA VAL A 183 28.77 6.51 -8.47
C VAL A 183 29.95 5.99 -9.25
N THR A 184 30.23 4.74 -9.10
CA THR A 184 30.92 4.02 -10.14
C THR A 184 29.96 4.02 -11.32
N SER A 185 30.04 5.05 -12.13
CA SER A 185 29.40 5.10 -13.42
C SER A 185 30.01 4.00 -14.25
N TYR A 186 29.51 2.82 -14.06
CA TYR A 186 30.00 1.76 -14.83
C TYR A 186 28.96 1.38 -15.85
N ARG A 187 29.23 1.73 -17.06
CA ARG A 187 28.69 1.07 -18.22
C ARG A 187 29.87 0.31 -18.84
N PRO A 188 29.93 -1.01 -18.73
CA PRO A 188 30.84 -1.77 -19.57
C PRO A 188 30.41 -1.56 -21.01
N ASP A 189 31.35 -1.25 -21.83
CA ASP A 189 31.19 -1.20 -23.28
C ASP A 189 30.82 -2.57 -23.82
#